data_2c3fe203b2b67c7c18e19f37853ea5bb
#
_entry.id   2c3fe203b2b67c7c18e19f37853ea5bb
#
_cell.length_a   1.000
_cell.length_b   1.000
_cell.length_c   1.000
_cell.angle_alpha   90.00
_cell.angle_beta   90.00
_cell.angle_gamma   90.00
#
_symmetry.space_group_name_H-M   'P 1'
#
loop_
_entity.id
_entity.type
_entity.pdbx_description
1 polymer ?
#
loop_
_entity_poly.entity_id
_entity_poly.type
_entity_poly.pdbx_seq_one_letter_code
_entity_poly.pdbx_strand_id
1 'polypeptide(L)'
;MNSMILGGCIPSPKKQTEPITVEKNPNMMYMLVGSYATPDEEGIKVYNFDEQTGNSQYISGIKGISNPSFLIPSADGKRIYTVGEDAGKSSTANAIKFDKEQKKLTLLNSQPTDGGAPCYITLSPSEKFVLTANYMGGSITVFPLDKDGKLKSETRLISFTGNSLDKERQTQPHLHCIKFTPDHKYLLASDLGTDQIHVFPVSENVTDGVSHSLLNESEEFNIKVESGSGPRHICFHPNQKFAYLINEISGKVIAFSYDKGKLNAIQYIE
;
A
#
# COMPACT_ATOMS: atom_id res chain seq x y z
N MET A 1 68.45 -48.10 -38.25
CA MET A 1 67.12 -48.56 -37.76
C MET A 1 66.58 -47.48 -36.85
N ASN A 2 65.66 -46.65 -37.37
CA ASN A 2 65.08 -45.54 -36.61
C ASN A 2 63.86 -46.07 -35.81
N SER A 3 63.86 -45.80 -34.51
CA SER A 3 62.69 -46.04 -33.69
C SER A 3 62.02 -44.71 -33.38
N MET A 4 60.79 -44.53 -33.85
CA MET A 4 59.91 -43.39 -33.62
C MET A 4 59.14 -43.58 -32.34
N ILE A 5 59.29 -42.69 -31.37
CA ILE A 5 58.48 -42.65 -30.12
C ILE A 5 57.34 -41.65 -30.37
N LEU A 6 56.09 -42.17 -30.43
CA LEU A 6 54.88 -41.34 -30.48
C LEU A 6 54.50 -40.96 -29.05
N GLY A 7 54.64 -39.65 -28.72
CA GLY A 7 54.13 -39.09 -27.49
C GLY A 7 52.67 -38.79 -27.59
N GLY A 8 51.84 -39.52 -26.84
CA GLY A 8 50.42 -39.22 -26.69
C GLY A 8 50.17 -38.09 -25.67
N CYS A 9 49.53 -36.99 -26.10
CA CYS A 9 49.03 -35.96 -25.23
C CYS A 9 47.75 -36.47 -24.52
N ILE A 10 47.79 -36.58 -23.20
CA ILE A 10 46.64 -36.84 -22.37
C ILE A 10 45.91 -35.45 -22.12
N PRO A 11 44.63 -35.29 -22.51
CA PRO A 11 43.93 -34.04 -22.19
C PRO A 11 43.62 -33.98 -20.69
N SER A 12 43.96 -32.83 -20.10
CA SER A 12 43.63 -32.53 -18.70
C SER A 12 42.09 -32.47 -18.49
N PRO A 13 41.57 -33.02 -17.38
CA PRO A 13 40.14 -32.96 -17.12
C PRO A 13 39.71 -31.51 -16.90
N LYS A 14 38.73 -31.05 -17.71
CA LYS A 14 38.04 -29.79 -17.48
C LYS A 14 37.29 -29.89 -16.16
N LYS A 15 37.69 -29.10 -15.15
CA LYS A 15 36.87 -28.87 -13.96
C LYS A 15 35.53 -28.33 -14.40
N GLN A 16 34.49 -29.13 -14.32
CA GLN A 16 33.11 -28.66 -14.31
C GLN A 16 32.93 -27.84 -13.02
N THR A 17 32.81 -26.51 -13.16
CA THR A 17 32.29 -25.68 -12.09
C THR A 17 30.79 -25.94 -12.04
N GLU A 18 30.34 -26.71 -11.07
CA GLU A 18 28.92 -26.78 -10.73
C GLU A 18 28.41 -25.36 -10.44
N PRO A 19 27.20 -25.01 -10.91
CA PRO A 19 26.62 -23.72 -10.57
C PRO A 19 26.45 -23.66 -9.06
N ILE A 20 27.04 -22.64 -8.43
CA ILE A 20 26.84 -22.35 -7.02
C ILE A 20 25.35 -22.01 -6.86
N THR A 21 24.56 -22.97 -6.42
CA THR A 21 23.20 -22.71 -5.94
C THR A 21 23.33 -21.88 -4.67
N VAL A 22 23.16 -20.59 -4.78
CA VAL A 22 23.01 -19.72 -3.61
C VAL A 22 21.73 -20.17 -2.92
N GLU A 23 21.85 -20.90 -1.82
CA GLU A 23 20.71 -21.21 -0.96
C GLU A 23 20.05 -19.88 -0.58
N LYS A 24 18.78 -19.73 -0.96
CA LYS A 24 17.99 -18.58 -0.53
C LYS A 24 17.88 -18.65 0.99
N ASN A 25 18.52 -17.71 1.70
CA ASN A 25 18.32 -17.56 3.13
C ASN A 25 16.80 -17.34 3.37
N PRO A 26 16.09 -18.24 4.04
CA PRO A 26 14.64 -18.16 4.21
C PRO A 26 14.19 -16.94 5.03
N ASN A 27 15.11 -16.31 5.75
CA ASN A 27 14.85 -15.14 6.59
C ASN A 27 15.04 -13.79 5.87
N MET A 28 15.45 -13.84 4.59
CA MET A 28 15.64 -12.62 3.80
C MET A 28 14.36 -12.24 3.08
N MET A 29 13.92 -11.00 3.32
CA MET A 29 12.77 -10.39 2.63
C MET A 29 13.14 -9.06 1.99
N TYR A 30 12.33 -8.59 1.05
CA TYR A 30 12.45 -7.24 0.55
C TYR A 30 11.69 -6.28 1.47
N MET A 31 12.40 -5.29 2.01
CA MET A 31 11.82 -4.16 2.73
C MET A 31 11.69 -2.98 1.78
N LEU A 32 10.48 -2.44 1.65
CA LEU A 32 10.18 -1.26 0.86
C LEU A 32 10.03 -0.06 1.80
N VAL A 33 10.72 1.03 1.51
CA VAL A 33 10.69 2.26 2.30
C VAL A 33 10.29 3.42 1.42
N GLY A 34 9.16 4.05 1.71
CA GLY A 34 8.74 5.34 1.15
C GLY A 34 9.18 6.50 2.05
N SER A 35 9.28 7.69 1.51
CA SER A 35 9.70 8.88 2.25
C SER A 35 9.11 10.15 1.65
N TYR A 36 9.09 11.23 2.43
CA TYR A 36 8.95 12.58 1.86
C TYR A 36 10.25 12.93 1.15
N ALA A 37 10.17 13.08 -0.16
CA ALA A 37 11.31 13.34 -1.03
C ALA A 37 10.89 14.13 -2.25
N THR A 38 11.82 14.92 -2.79
CA THR A 38 11.62 15.60 -4.07
C THR A 38 11.73 14.59 -5.23
N PRO A 39 11.22 14.90 -6.43
CA PRO A 39 11.37 14.03 -7.60
C PRO A 39 12.84 13.76 -8.01
N ASP A 40 13.78 14.60 -7.59
CA ASP A 40 15.22 14.42 -7.88
C ASP A 40 15.90 13.43 -6.93
N GLU A 41 15.22 13.00 -5.88
CA GLU A 41 15.69 12.06 -4.88
C GLU A 41 15.06 10.68 -5.05
N GLU A 42 15.70 9.65 -4.49
CA GLU A 42 15.10 8.31 -4.41
C GLU A 42 14.08 8.25 -3.28
N GLY A 43 12.85 8.63 -3.58
CA GLY A 43 11.76 8.66 -2.60
C GLY A 43 11.29 7.28 -2.15
N ILE A 44 11.50 6.24 -2.99
CA ILE A 44 11.24 4.84 -2.63
C ILE A 44 12.54 4.07 -2.75
N LYS A 45 12.85 3.28 -1.70
CA LYS A 45 14.04 2.43 -1.64
C LYS A 45 13.65 0.99 -1.31
N VAL A 46 14.42 0.06 -1.85
CA VAL A 46 14.32 -1.38 -1.61
C VAL A 46 15.57 -1.85 -0.90
N TYR A 47 15.38 -2.64 0.15
CA TYR A 47 16.45 -3.27 0.91
C TYR A 47 16.23 -4.78 0.97
N ASN A 48 17.33 -5.55 1.00
CA ASN A 48 17.31 -6.88 1.61
C ASN A 48 17.27 -6.69 3.13
N PHE A 49 16.32 -7.31 3.77
CA PHE A 49 16.14 -7.25 5.23
C PHE A 49 16.18 -8.65 5.81
N ASP A 50 17.03 -8.84 6.80
CA ASP A 50 17.11 -10.08 7.58
C ASP A 50 16.26 -9.94 8.84
N GLU A 51 15.14 -10.67 8.90
CA GLU A 51 14.19 -10.58 10.01
C GLU A 51 14.70 -11.12 11.34
N GLN A 52 15.76 -11.95 11.33
CA GLN A 52 16.37 -12.48 12.56
C GLN A 52 17.33 -11.49 13.19
N THR A 53 18.13 -10.81 12.36
CA THR A 53 19.19 -9.92 12.85
C THR A 53 18.81 -8.45 12.81
N GLY A 54 17.75 -8.08 12.06
CA GLY A 54 17.36 -6.71 11.80
C GLY A 54 18.29 -5.98 10.80
N ASN A 55 19.27 -6.66 10.23
CA ASN A 55 20.19 -6.05 9.27
C ASN A 55 19.48 -5.76 7.95
N SER A 56 19.80 -4.61 7.36
CA SER A 56 19.28 -4.19 6.06
C SER A 56 20.42 -3.83 5.11
N GLN A 57 20.29 -4.22 3.84
CA GLN A 57 21.21 -3.88 2.78
C GLN A 57 20.44 -3.22 1.63
N TYR A 58 20.83 -2.00 1.26
CA TYR A 58 20.26 -1.28 0.13
C TYR A 58 20.44 -2.08 -1.18
N ILE A 59 19.36 -2.10 -1.98
CA ILE A 59 19.34 -2.78 -3.28
C ILE A 59 19.21 -1.76 -4.42
N SER A 60 18.14 -0.98 -4.38
CA SER A 60 17.82 0.01 -5.41
C SER A 60 16.80 1.03 -4.91
N GLY A 61 16.69 2.14 -5.64
CA GLY A 61 15.69 3.15 -5.42
C GLY A 61 15.10 3.68 -6.72
N ILE A 62 14.06 4.49 -6.62
CA ILE A 62 13.44 5.16 -7.77
C ILE A 62 13.23 6.64 -7.48
N LYS A 63 13.52 7.46 -8.50
CA LYS A 63 13.30 8.90 -8.57
C LYS A 63 12.05 9.22 -9.40
N GLY A 64 11.65 10.48 -9.44
CA GLY A 64 10.57 10.96 -10.31
C GLY A 64 9.19 10.97 -9.67
N ILE A 65 9.07 10.66 -8.38
CA ILE A 65 7.81 10.74 -7.62
C ILE A 65 8.02 11.69 -6.45
N SER A 66 7.16 12.70 -6.34
CA SER A 66 7.16 13.63 -5.22
C SER A 66 6.47 13.00 -4.01
N ASN A 67 7.11 13.10 -2.85
CA ASN A 67 6.56 12.67 -1.56
C ASN A 67 5.87 11.28 -1.58
N PRO A 68 6.55 10.19 -1.99
CA PRO A 68 5.96 8.84 -1.95
C PRO A 68 5.95 8.30 -0.52
N SER A 69 5.17 8.94 0.36
CA SER A 69 5.14 8.74 1.81
C SER A 69 4.53 7.42 2.24
N PHE A 70 3.60 6.87 1.43
CA PHE A 70 2.92 5.60 1.71
C PHE A 70 2.84 4.72 0.47
N LEU A 71 3.00 3.41 0.65
CA LEU A 71 3.03 2.44 -0.45
C LEU A 71 2.49 1.07 -0.04
N ILE A 72 2.06 0.29 -1.04
CA ILE A 72 1.63 -1.11 -0.87
C ILE A 72 2.16 -1.97 -2.02
N PRO A 73 2.73 -3.16 -1.77
CA PRO A 73 3.07 -4.12 -2.82
C PRO A 73 1.85 -4.95 -3.24
N SER A 74 1.86 -5.48 -4.48
CA SER A 74 0.99 -6.58 -4.91
C SER A 74 1.35 -7.87 -4.17
N ALA A 75 0.44 -8.85 -4.14
CA ALA A 75 0.66 -10.13 -3.45
C ALA A 75 1.88 -10.89 -4.00
N ASP A 76 2.14 -10.81 -5.32
CA ASP A 76 3.32 -11.42 -5.95
C ASP A 76 4.61 -10.58 -5.75
N GLY A 77 4.48 -9.37 -5.19
CA GLY A 77 5.55 -8.41 -4.95
C GLY A 77 6.25 -7.91 -6.21
N LYS A 78 5.61 -8.02 -7.39
CA LYS A 78 6.17 -7.51 -8.65
C LYS A 78 5.71 -6.10 -8.97
N ARG A 79 4.67 -5.62 -8.31
CA ARG A 79 4.15 -4.25 -8.44
C ARG A 79 4.14 -3.57 -7.08
N ILE A 80 4.31 -2.28 -7.10
CA ILE A 80 4.23 -1.41 -5.93
C ILE A 80 3.35 -0.23 -6.33
N TYR A 81 2.41 0.09 -5.49
CA TYR A 81 1.58 1.28 -5.65
C TYR A 81 1.92 2.26 -4.55
N THR A 82 2.06 3.54 -4.89
CA THR A 82 2.45 4.58 -3.94
C THR A 82 1.68 5.86 -4.20
N VAL A 83 1.48 6.63 -3.15
CA VAL A 83 0.99 8.00 -3.25
C VAL A 83 2.10 8.93 -3.76
N GLY A 84 1.73 10.08 -4.34
CA GLY A 84 2.53 11.27 -4.41
C GLY A 84 1.79 12.30 -3.57
N GLU A 85 2.19 12.46 -2.31
CA GLU A 85 1.48 13.22 -1.28
C GLU A 85 1.72 14.72 -1.43
N ASP A 86 1.27 15.25 -2.55
CA ASP A 86 1.31 16.69 -2.83
C ASP A 86 -0.06 17.32 -2.65
N ALA A 87 -0.09 18.65 -2.46
CA ALA A 87 -1.33 19.38 -2.34
C ALA A 87 -2.01 19.58 -3.71
N GLY A 88 -3.34 19.57 -3.72
CA GLY A 88 -4.14 19.93 -4.87
C GLY A 88 -3.93 19.03 -6.09
N LYS A 89 -3.81 19.64 -7.28
CA LYS A 89 -3.76 18.93 -8.57
C LYS A 89 -2.47 18.18 -8.85
N SER A 90 -1.40 18.43 -8.09
CA SER A 90 -0.13 17.70 -8.21
C SER A 90 -0.14 16.36 -7.49
N SER A 91 -1.17 16.06 -6.70
CA SER A 91 -1.32 14.81 -5.99
C SER A 91 -1.56 13.64 -6.94
N THR A 92 -0.85 12.53 -6.73
CA THR A 92 -0.88 11.37 -7.63
C THR A 92 -1.00 10.05 -6.90
N ALA A 93 -1.52 9.03 -7.60
CA ALA A 93 -1.24 7.63 -7.35
C ALA A 93 -0.29 7.12 -8.44
N ASN A 94 0.66 6.28 -8.08
CA ASN A 94 1.72 5.83 -8.96
C ASN A 94 1.81 4.31 -8.94
N ALA A 95 1.94 3.69 -10.13
CA ALA A 95 2.19 2.27 -10.30
C ALA A 95 3.63 2.03 -10.70
N ILE A 96 4.32 1.11 -10.02
CA ILE A 96 5.74 0.80 -10.18
C ILE A 96 5.89 -0.71 -10.40
N LYS A 97 6.72 -1.12 -11.35
CA LYS A 97 7.18 -2.49 -11.50
C LYS A 97 8.46 -2.69 -10.67
N PHE A 98 8.51 -3.75 -9.90
CA PHE A 98 9.74 -4.25 -9.28
C PHE A 98 10.19 -5.53 -9.98
N ASP A 99 11.30 -5.44 -10.69
CA ASP A 99 12.00 -6.59 -11.27
C ASP A 99 12.96 -7.16 -10.22
N LYS A 100 12.57 -8.30 -9.64
CA LYS A 100 13.35 -8.94 -8.55
C LYS A 100 14.66 -9.55 -9.02
N GLU A 101 14.76 -9.93 -10.30
CA GLU A 101 15.98 -10.52 -10.87
C GLU A 101 17.00 -9.43 -11.17
N GLN A 102 16.55 -8.36 -11.82
CA GLN A 102 17.40 -7.20 -12.12
C GLN A 102 17.56 -6.25 -10.93
N LYS A 103 16.79 -6.47 -9.85
CA LYS A 103 16.73 -5.60 -8.67
C LYS A 103 16.44 -4.15 -9.05
N LYS A 104 15.46 -3.95 -9.93
CA LYS A 104 15.17 -2.65 -10.54
C LYS A 104 13.72 -2.24 -10.36
N LEU A 105 13.53 -0.98 -9.96
CA LEU A 105 12.24 -0.30 -9.96
C LEU A 105 12.03 0.46 -11.27
N THR A 106 10.82 0.43 -11.81
CA THR A 106 10.44 1.16 -13.04
C THR A 106 9.04 1.73 -12.86
N LEU A 107 8.87 3.04 -12.99
CA LEU A 107 7.56 3.69 -12.99
C LEU A 107 6.77 3.22 -14.22
N LEU A 108 5.60 2.65 -14.01
CA LEU A 108 4.70 2.21 -15.07
C LEU A 108 3.84 3.38 -15.57
N ASN A 109 3.19 4.08 -14.64
CA ASN A 109 2.45 5.30 -14.88
C ASN A 109 2.06 6.00 -13.56
N SER A 110 1.55 7.20 -13.70
CA SER A 110 0.96 8.03 -12.64
C SER A 110 -0.41 8.52 -13.08
N GLN A 111 -1.35 8.65 -12.13
CA GLN A 111 -2.66 9.25 -12.35
C GLN A 111 -2.94 10.28 -11.25
N PRO A 112 -3.60 11.41 -11.55
CA PRO A 112 -4.02 12.37 -10.53
C PRO A 112 -5.04 11.74 -9.60
N THR A 113 -4.98 12.07 -8.29
CA THR A 113 -5.99 11.62 -7.33
C THR A 113 -7.23 12.50 -7.32
N ASP A 114 -7.12 13.75 -7.80
CA ASP A 114 -8.13 14.80 -7.74
C ASP A 114 -8.64 15.13 -6.32
N GLY A 115 -8.06 14.49 -5.29
CA GLY A 115 -8.47 14.65 -3.90
C GLY A 115 -7.51 15.45 -3.01
N GLY A 116 -6.28 15.67 -3.43
CA GLY A 116 -5.24 16.42 -2.69
C GLY A 116 -4.69 15.71 -1.45
N ALA A 117 -3.37 15.73 -1.31
CA ALA A 117 -2.57 15.12 -0.24
C ALA A 117 -3.00 13.67 0.10
N PRO A 118 -2.87 12.71 -0.83
CA PRO A 118 -3.14 11.31 -0.54
C PRO A 118 -2.09 10.78 0.43
N CYS A 119 -2.48 10.44 1.65
CA CYS A 119 -1.58 9.95 2.70
C CYS A 119 -1.64 8.44 2.91
N TYR A 120 -2.56 7.75 2.24
CA TYR A 120 -2.71 6.30 2.31
C TYR A 120 -3.12 5.72 0.95
N ILE A 121 -2.62 4.53 0.64
CA ILE A 121 -2.98 3.77 -0.56
C ILE A 121 -3.21 2.31 -0.20
N THR A 122 -4.21 1.69 -0.80
CA THR A 122 -4.50 0.26 -0.62
C THR A 122 -4.83 -0.39 -1.95
N LEU A 123 -4.67 -1.71 -2.01
CA LEU A 123 -5.02 -2.56 -3.14
C LEU A 123 -6.26 -3.36 -2.79
N SER A 124 -7.21 -3.48 -3.70
CA SER A 124 -8.38 -4.32 -3.47
C SER A 124 -7.98 -5.80 -3.36
N PRO A 125 -8.73 -6.64 -2.63
CA PRO A 125 -8.40 -8.06 -2.48
C PRO A 125 -8.28 -8.82 -3.80
N SER A 126 -9.03 -8.42 -4.84
CA SER A 126 -8.91 -8.97 -6.20
C SER A 126 -7.73 -8.44 -6.99
N GLU A 127 -7.01 -7.45 -6.46
CA GLU A 127 -5.96 -6.68 -7.15
C GLU A 127 -6.39 -6.04 -8.48
N LYS A 128 -7.70 -5.73 -8.61
CA LYS A 128 -8.25 -5.03 -9.78
C LYS A 128 -8.35 -3.52 -9.60
N PHE A 129 -8.26 -3.05 -8.36
CA PHE A 129 -8.41 -1.64 -8.01
C PHE A 129 -7.36 -1.21 -6.99
N VAL A 130 -6.88 0.02 -7.15
CA VAL A 130 -6.11 0.76 -6.15
C VAL A 130 -6.98 1.89 -5.62
N LEU A 131 -6.90 2.17 -4.32
CA LEU A 131 -7.63 3.25 -3.69
C LEU A 131 -6.67 4.13 -2.89
N THR A 132 -6.91 5.45 -2.90
CA THR A 132 -6.19 6.41 -2.05
C THR A 132 -7.12 7.08 -1.05
N ALA A 133 -6.64 7.32 0.17
CA ALA A 133 -7.26 8.23 1.12
C ALA A 133 -6.61 9.61 0.96
N ASN A 134 -7.41 10.61 0.60
CA ASN A 134 -6.95 11.96 0.32
C ASN A 134 -7.24 12.85 1.53
N TYR A 135 -6.18 13.20 2.27
CA TYR A 135 -6.31 13.92 3.53
C TYR A 135 -6.87 15.32 3.35
N MET A 136 -6.25 16.15 2.50
CA MET A 136 -6.67 17.53 2.32
C MET A 136 -8.00 17.67 1.59
N GLY A 137 -8.32 16.73 0.71
CA GLY A 137 -9.57 16.75 -0.05
C GLY A 137 -10.73 16.07 0.63
N GLY A 138 -10.52 15.41 1.80
CA GLY A 138 -11.58 14.69 2.50
C GLY A 138 -12.30 13.68 1.62
N SER A 139 -11.54 12.84 0.89
CA SER A 139 -12.11 11.98 -0.15
C SER A 139 -11.35 10.67 -0.34
N ILE A 140 -11.95 9.73 -1.04
CA ILE A 140 -11.32 8.50 -1.54
C ILE A 140 -11.30 8.55 -3.06
N THR A 141 -10.17 8.19 -3.69
CA THR A 141 -10.13 7.98 -5.14
C THR A 141 -9.93 6.51 -5.44
N VAL A 142 -10.75 5.96 -6.32
CA VAL A 142 -10.71 4.56 -6.78
C VAL A 142 -10.16 4.52 -8.20
N PHE A 143 -9.10 3.76 -8.42
CA PHE A 143 -8.44 3.56 -9.71
C PHE A 143 -8.59 2.12 -10.16
N PRO A 144 -9.28 1.83 -11.28
CA PRO A 144 -9.18 0.52 -11.90
C PRO A 144 -7.76 0.25 -12.40
N LEU A 145 -7.35 -1.01 -12.37
CA LEU A 145 -6.09 -1.45 -12.96
C LEU A 145 -6.31 -2.11 -14.32
N ASP A 146 -5.35 -1.93 -15.21
CA ASP A 146 -5.30 -2.70 -16.43
C ASP A 146 -4.62 -4.08 -16.19
N LYS A 147 -4.56 -4.91 -17.24
CA LYS A 147 -3.93 -6.24 -17.19
C LYS A 147 -2.43 -6.22 -16.84
N ASP A 148 -1.77 -5.10 -17.08
CA ASP A 148 -0.35 -4.92 -16.80
C ASP A 148 -0.10 -4.28 -15.43
N GLY A 149 -1.18 -3.95 -14.68
CA GLY A 149 -1.17 -3.33 -13.37
C GLY A 149 -0.94 -1.83 -13.38
N LYS A 150 -1.18 -1.16 -14.53
CA LYS A 150 -1.18 0.30 -14.60
C LYS A 150 -2.51 0.86 -14.10
N LEU A 151 -2.46 2.03 -13.52
CA LEU A 151 -3.64 2.78 -13.13
C LEU A 151 -4.36 3.30 -14.37
N LYS A 152 -5.66 3.05 -14.49
CA LYS A 152 -6.50 3.64 -15.55
C LYS A 152 -6.89 5.08 -15.19
N SER A 153 -7.27 5.85 -16.23
CA SER A 153 -7.73 7.24 -16.07
C SER A 153 -9.19 7.37 -15.65
N GLU A 154 -9.98 6.29 -15.82
CA GLU A 154 -11.40 6.25 -15.44
C GLU A 154 -11.53 6.07 -13.92
N THR A 155 -11.32 7.15 -13.17
CA THR A 155 -11.34 7.15 -11.70
C THR A 155 -12.73 7.45 -11.14
N ARG A 156 -12.97 7.05 -9.89
CA ARG A 156 -14.11 7.47 -9.09
C ARG A 156 -13.61 8.24 -7.87
N LEU A 157 -14.03 9.48 -7.71
CA LEU A 157 -13.82 10.29 -6.51
C LEU A 157 -15.06 10.22 -5.63
N ILE A 158 -14.90 9.83 -4.35
CA ILE A 158 -15.93 9.81 -3.32
C ILE A 158 -15.56 10.86 -2.28
N SER A 159 -16.35 11.91 -2.18
CA SER A 159 -16.11 13.05 -1.29
C SER A 159 -17.00 12.99 -0.06
N PHE A 160 -16.47 13.37 1.09
CA PHE A 160 -17.18 13.42 2.36
C PHE A 160 -17.45 14.86 2.80
N THR A 161 -18.36 15.01 3.73
CA THR A 161 -18.73 16.31 4.34
C THR A 161 -18.87 16.15 5.85
N GLY A 162 -18.66 17.23 6.59
CA GLY A 162 -18.79 17.23 8.04
C GLY A 162 -17.62 17.92 8.71
N ASN A 163 -17.65 17.92 10.02
CA ASN A 163 -16.62 18.49 10.91
C ASN A 163 -16.75 17.88 12.31
N SER A 164 -15.85 18.21 13.20
CA SER A 164 -15.95 17.80 14.60
C SER A 164 -15.46 18.89 15.58
N LEU A 165 -14.98 18.48 16.74
CA LEU A 165 -14.79 19.36 17.91
C LEU A 165 -13.62 20.32 17.73
N ASP A 166 -12.50 19.87 17.19
CA ASP A 166 -11.29 20.68 17.02
C ASP A 166 -11.47 21.68 15.87
N LYS A 167 -11.41 22.98 16.23
CA LYS A 167 -11.68 24.09 15.28
C LYS A 167 -10.52 24.37 14.30
N GLU A 168 -9.37 23.76 14.52
CA GLU A 168 -8.20 23.90 13.64
C GLU A 168 -7.99 22.62 12.78
N ARG A 169 -8.18 21.44 13.38
CA ARG A 169 -7.85 20.16 12.77
C ARG A 169 -9.07 19.40 12.22
N GLN A 170 -10.30 19.77 12.62
CA GLN A 170 -11.54 19.05 12.27
C GLN A 170 -12.60 19.97 11.67
N THR A 171 -12.18 20.94 10.85
CA THR A 171 -13.10 21.87 10.14
C THR A 171 -13.73 21.26 8.91
N GLN A 172 -13.19 20.15 8.42
CA GLN A 172 -13.66 19.38 7.25
C GLN A 172 -13.21 17.92 7.38
N PRO A 173 -13.70 16.99 6.54
CA PRO A 173 -13.21 15.62 6.51
C PRO A 173 -11.72 15.54 6.15
N HIS A 174 -11.02 14.57 6.76
CA HIS A 174 -9.62 14.26 6.51
C HIS A 174 -9.42 12.74 6.51
N LEU A 175 -9.57 12.11 5.35
CA LEU A 175 -9.41 10.65 5.22
C LEU A 175 -7.94 10.27 5.40
N HIS A 176 -7.64 9.47 6.43
CA HIS A 176 -6.26 9.15 6.78
C HIS A 176 -5.88 7.68 6.52
N CYS A 177 -6.84 6.78 6.54
CA CYS A 177 -6.60 5.36 6.29
C CYS A 177 -7.83 4.72 5.66
N ILE A 178 -7.61 3.87 4.68
CA ILE A 178 -8.63 3.02 4.07
C ILE A 178 -8.17 1.57 4.13
N LYS A 179 -8.99 0.68 4.68
CA LYS A 179 -8.60 -0.70 4.95
C LYS A 179 -9.73 -1.65 4.61
N PHE A 180 -9.47 -2.63 3.75
CA PHE A 180 -10.39 -3.74 3.53
C PHE A 180 -10.46 -4.62 4.78
N THR A 181 -11.66 -5.08 5.10
CA THR A 181 -11.87 -6.03 6.21
C THR A 181 -11.29 -7.40 5.86
N PRO A 182 -10.91 -8.23 6.86
CA PRO A 182 -10.31 -9.53 6.60
C PRO A 182 -11.19 -10.51 5.82
N ASP A 183 -12.52 -10.32 5.88
CA ASP A 183 -13.50 -11.10 5.11
C ASP A 183 -13.75 -10.53 3.70
N HIS A 184 -13.05 -9.44 3.35
CA HIS A 184 -13.11 -8.73 2.06
C HIS A 184 -14.48 -8.15 1.69
N LYS A 185 -15.39 -8.07 2.65
CA LYS A 185 -16.79 -7.64 2.41
C LYS A 185 -17.01 -6.16 2.62
N TYR A 186 -16.09 -5.49 3.31
CA TYR A 186 -16.22 -4.07 3.62
C TYR A 186 -14.88 -3.34 3.44
N LEU A 187 -14.97 -2.05 3.12
CA LEU A 187 -13.89 -1.08 3.23
C LEU A 187 -14.19 -0.18 4.42
N LEU A 188 -13.22 -0.02 5.31
CA LEU A 188 -13.25 0.95 6.41
C LEU A 188 -12.43 2.16 6.00
N ALA A 189 -12.96 3.38 6.20
CA ALA A 189 -12.25 4.62 5.94
C ALA A 189 -12.26 5.50 7.19
N SER A 190 -11.09 5.68 7.79
CA SER A 190 -10.92 6.51 8.99
C SER A 190 -10.87 7.96 8.61
N ASP A 191 -11.80 8.76 9.14
CA ASP A 191 -11.91 10.19 8.92
C ASP A 191 -11.54 10.96 10.20
N LEU A 192 -10.35 11.51 10.20
CA LEU A 192 -9.82 12.33 11.30
C LEU A 192 -10.68 13.57 11.54
N GLY A 193 -11.16 14.17 10.45
CA GLY A 193 -11.87 15.45 10.49
C GLY A 193 -13.28 15.37 11.05
N THR A 194 -13.92 14.19 11.01
CA THR A 194 -15.32 14.03 11.43
C THR A 194 -15.51 13.08 12.60
N ASP A 195 -14.43 12.51 13.15
CA ASP A 195 -14.46 11.48 14.20
C ASP A 195 -15.31 10.26 13.84
N GLN A 196 -15.16 9.80 12.59
CA GLN A 196 -15.93 8.68 12.07
C GLN A 196 -15.04 7.66 11.36
N ILE A 197 -15.53 6.44 11.29
CA ILE A 197 -15.08 5.42 10.35
C ILE A 197 -16.24 5.19 9.39
N HIS A 198 -16.07 5.55 8.13
CA HIS A 198 -17.02 5.24 7.07
C HIS A 198 -16.86 3.77 6.68
N VAL A 199 -17.97 3.06 6.50
CA VAL A 199 -17.98 1.63 6.18
C VAL A 199 -18.77 1.41 4.90
N PHE A 200 -18.10 0.90 3.87
CA PHE A 200 -18.70 0.61 2.58
C PHE A 200 -18.77 -0.90 2.37
N PRO A 201 -19.94 -1.48 2.06
CA PRO A 201 -19.98 -2.82 1.49
C PRO A 201 -19.22 -2.87 0.15
N VAL A 202 -18.46 -3.94 -0.05
CA VAL A 202 -17.61 -4.16 -1.21
C VAL A 202 -18.22 -5.18 -2.14
N SER A 203 -18.27 -4.87 -3.43
CA SER A 203 -18.67 -5.78 -4.49
C SER A 203 -17.53 -5.94 -5.50
N GLU A 204 -16.80 -7.04 -5.41
CA GLU A 204 -15.70 -7.33 -6.37
C GLU A 204 -16.16 -8.09 -7.63
N ASN A 205 -17.44 -8.45 -7.73
CA ASN A 205 -18.05 -9.06 -8.92
C ASN A 205 -18.25 -8.05 -10.06
N VAL A 206 -17.30 -7.13 -10.21
CA VAL A 206 -17.32 -6.12 -11.27
C VAL A 206 -16.87 -6.78 -12.57
N THR A 207 -17.82 -7.19 -13.39
CA THR A 207 -17.57 -7.84 -14.68
C THR A 207 -17.08 -6.87 -15.76
N ASP A 208 -17.29 -5.57 -15.56
CA ASP A 208 -17.06 -4.49 -16.53
C ASP A 208 -15.82 -3.64 -16.25
N GLY A 209 -15.15 -3.83 -15.11
CA GLY A 209 -13.96 -3.05 -14.74
C GLY A 209 -14.24 -1.58 -14.44
N VAL A 210 -15.52 -1.22 -14.17
CA VAL A 210 -15.93 0.15 -13.89
C VAL A 210 -15.73 0.44 -12.40
N SER A 211 -15.06 1.54 -12.08
CA SER A 211 -14.74 1.97 -10.70
C SER A 211 -15.97 2.25 -9.82
N HIS A 212 -17.13 2.48 -10.43
CA HIS A 212 -18.36 2.83 -9.75
C HIS A 212 -19.04 1.69 -8.97
N SER A 213 -18.64 0.45 -9.19
CA SER A 213 -19.30 -0.73 -8.62
C SER A 213 -18.52 -1.42 -7.52
N LEU A 214 -17.28 -0.99 -7.22
CA LEU A 214 -16.48 -1.60 -6.15
C LEU A 214 -17.08 -1.32 -4.76
N LEU A 215 -17.41 -0.06 -4.48
CA LEU A 215 -17.95 0.39 -3.20
C LEU A 215 -19.44 0.71 -3.34
N ASN A 216 -20.26 0.10 -2.52
CA ASN A 216 -21.70 0.39 -2.49
C ASN A 216 -21.97 1.62 -1.61
N GLU A 217 -21.97 2.79 -2.22
CA GLU A 217 -22.19 4.07 -1.54
C GLU A 217 -23.63 4.20 -0.99
N SER A 218 -24.61 3.51 -1.58
CA SER A 218 -26.00 3.57 -1.11
C SER A 218 -26.26 2.80 0.20
N GLU A 219 -25.36 1.88 0.56
CA GLU A 219 -25.39 1.10 1.79
C GLU A 219 -24.25 1.46 2.74
N GLU A 220 -23.60 2.62 2.54
CA GLU A 220 -22.62 3.17 3.47
C GLU A 220 -23.26 3.40 4.84
N PHE A 221 -22.51 3.09 5.89
CA PHE A 221 -22.84 3.47 7.25
C PHE A 221 -21.61 3.92 8.03
N ASN A 222 -21.83 4.66 9.12
CA ASN A 222 -20.75 5.29 9.86
C ASN A 222 -20.66 4.74 11.29
N ILE A 223 -19.43 4.53 11.75
CA ILE A 223 -19.10 4.21 13.13
C ILE A 223 -18.46 5.46 13.73
N LYS A 224 -19.15 6.05 14.73
CA LYS A 224 -18.64 7.24 15.44
C LYS A 224 -17.72 6.83 16.57
N VAL A 225 -16.65 7.60 16.75
CA VAL A 225 -15.80 7.55 17.94
C VAL A 225 -16.05 8.81 18.80
N GLU A 226 -15.38 8.90 19.95
CA GLU A 226 -15.48 10.07 20.82
C GLU A 226 -15.01 11.34 20.07
N SER A 227 -15.75 12.43 20.21
CA SER A 227 -15.45 13.70 19.55
C SER A 227 -14.09 14.24 19.98
N GLY A 228 -13.28 14.72 19.05
CA GLY A 228 -11.90 15.14 19.29
C GLY A 228 -10.88 13.99 19.27
N SER A 229 -11.29 12.78 18.88
CA SER A 229 -10.37 11.64 18.79
C SER A 229 -9.41 11.74 17.62
N GLY A 230 -9.89 12.08 16.43
CA GLY A 230 -9.13 12.13 15.20
C GLY A 230 -8.68 10.74 14.70
N PRO A 231 -9.60 9.89 14.20
CA PRO A 231 -9.28 8.57 13.64
C PRO A 231 -8.16 8.62 12.61
N ARG A 232 -7.11 7.80 12.82
CA ARG A 232 -5.94 7.82 11.94
C ARG A 232 -5.77 6.49 11.21
N HIS A 233 -5.03 5.55 11.78
CA HIS A 233 -4.82 4.23 11.18
C HIS A 233 -5.58 3.16 11.94
N ILE A 234 -6.19 2.23 11.18
CA ILE A 234 -6.84 1.03 11.71
C ILE A 234 -6.11 -0.22 11.22
N CYS A 235 -5.93 -1.21 12.09
CA CYS A 235 -5.41 -2.52 11.73
C CYS A 235 -6.25 -3.63 12.37
N PHE A 236 -6.23 -4.81 11.76
CA PHE A 236 -6.90 -5.99 12.27
C PHE A 236 -5.90 -6.92 12.97
N HIS A 237 -6.35 -7.54 14.05
CA HIS A 237 -5.62 -8.63 14.68
C HIS A 237 -5.57 -9.85 13.74
N PRO A 238 -4.49 -10.65 13.72
CA PRO A 238 -4.38 -11.83 12.84
C PRO A 238 -5.50 -12.87 12.99
N ASN A 239 -6.18 -12.94 14.15
CA ASN A 239 -7.35 -13.81 14.33
C ASN A 239 -8.64 -13.27 13.68
N GLN A 240 -8.60 -12.07 13.06
CA GLN A 240 -9.70 -11.42 12.36
C GLN A 240 -10.93 -11.05 13.21
N LYS A 241 -10.84 -11.15 14.54
CA LYS A 241 -11.95 -10.86 15.47
C LYS A 241 -11.85 -9.50 16.13
N PHE A 242 -10.69 -8.84 16.04
CA PHE A 242 -10.43 -7.56 16.67
C PHE A 242 -9.80 -6.59 15.69
N ALA A 243 -10.05 -5.30 15.92
CA ALA A 243 -9.40 -4.20 15.22
C ALA A 243 -8.90 -3.17 16.24
N TYR A 244 -7.85 -2.44 15.85
CA TYR A 244 -7.24 -1.41 16.68
C TYR A 244 -7.14 -0.13 15.85
N LEU A 245 -7.73 0.94 16.37
CA LEU A 245 -7.70 2.27 15.79
C LEU A 245 -6.81 3.17 16.64
N ILE A 246 -5.76 3.74 16.05
CA ILE A 246 -5.03 4.83 16.68
C ILE A 246 -5.65 6.16 16.28
N ASN A 247 -5.83 7.06 17.26
CA ASN A 247 -6.39 8.38 17.08
C ASN A 247 -5.27 9.43 17.19
N GLU A 248 -5.16 10.31 16.21
CA GLU A 248 -4.06 11.28 16.13
C GLU A 248 -4.21 12.43 17.14
N ILE A 249 -5.43 12.96 17.30
CA ILE A 249 -5.66 14.14 18.11
C ILE A 249 -5.67 13.76 19.60
N SER A 250 -6.40 12.73 19.99
CA SER A 250 -6.46 12.30 21.40
C SER A 250 -5.25 11.48 21.85
N GLY A 251 -4.46 10.93 20.92
CA GLY A 251 -3.35 10.02 21.22
C GLY A 251 -3.78 8.62 21.71
N LYS A 252 -5.08 8.34 21.78
CA LYS A 252 -5.63 7.09 22.30
C LYS A 252 -5.69 6.00 21.26
N VAL A 253 -5.61 4.75 21.70
CA VAL A 253 -5.94 3.57 20.90
C VAL A 253 -7.29 3.02 21.33
N ILE A 254 -8.18 2.77 20.37
CA ILE A 254 -9.45 2.08 20.62
C ILE A 254 -9.34 0.66 20.10
N ALA A 255 -9.58 -0.32 20.96
CA ALA A 255 -9.74 -1.71 20.56
C ALA A 255 -11.23 -2.01 20.33
N PHE A 256 -11.50 -2.68 19.21
CA PHE A 256 -12.84 -3.10 18.80
C PHE A 256 -12.92 -4.61 18.67
N SER A 257 -14.07 -5.18 19.00
CA SER A 257 -14.48 -6.45 18.42
C SER A 257 -15.05 -6.20 17.02
N TYR A 258 -14.72 -7.11 16.08
CA TYR A 258 -15.17 -7.04 14.69
C TYR A 258 -16.12 -8.19 14.37
N ASP A 259 -17.26 -7.86 13.78
CA ASP A 259 -18.20 -8.84 13.20
C ASP A 259 -18.91 -8.21 11.99
N LYS A 260 -18.63 -8.72 10.78
CA LYS A 260 -19.37 -8.41 9.54
C LYS A 260 -19.55 -6.90 9.29
N GLY A 261 -18.46 -6.16 9.29
CA GLY A 261 -18.45 -4.71 9.09
C GLY A 261 -18.73 -3.88 10.35
N LYS A 262 -19.23 -4.48 11.44
CA LYS A 262 -19.49 -3.80 12.71
C LYS A 262 -18.25 -3.79 13.60
N LEU A 263 -17.95 -2.65 14.16
CA LEU A 263 -16.91 -2.45 15.17
C LEU A 263 -17.59 -2.03 16.48
N ASN A 264 -17.42 -2.85 17.53
CA ASN A 264 -17.91 -2.49 18.87
C ASN A 264 -16.70 -2.21 19.76
N ALA A 265 -16.58 -0.98 20.28
CA ALA A 265 -15.49 -0.61 21.16
C ALA A 265 -15.51 -1.47 22.43
N ILE A 266 -14.37 -2.08 22.77
CA ILE A 266 -14.22 -2.94 23.95
C ILE A 266 -13.17 -2.41 24.92
N GLN A 267 -12.27 -1.53 24.48
CA GLN A 267 -11.24 -0.94 25.32
C GLN A 267 -10.75 0.38 24.74
N TYR A 268 -10.44 1.32 25.63
CA TYR A 268 -9.74 2.58 25.34
C TYR A 268 -8.41 2.55 26.09
N ILE A 269 -7.31 2.84 25.37
CA ILE A 269 -5.94 2.82 25.92
C ILE A 269 -5.36 4.22 25.72
N GLU A 270 -4.87 4.81 26.81
CA GLU A 270 -4.21 6.14 26.84
C GLU A 270 -2.70 5.99 26.69
#